data_5e7e515adfc8fe265ff5c0669dfaed34
#
_entry.id   5e7e515adfc8fe265ff5c0669dfaed34
#
_cell.length_a   1.000
_cell.length_b   1.000
_cell.length_c   1.000
_cell.angle_alpha   90.00
_cell.angle_beta   90.00
_cell.angle_gamma   90.00
#
_symmetry.space_group_name_H-M   'P 1'
#
loop_
_entity.id
_entity.type
_entity.pdbx_description
1 polymer ?
#
loop_
_entity_poly.entity_id
_entity_poly.type
_entity_poly.pdbx_seq_one_letter_code
_entity_poly.pdbx_strand_id
1 'polypeptide(L)'
;AATDEPNAETPKLAVAHPRYQRARLLGEQPVHGLARRYLEELSQTLRPGTTKSIRYALELLSSYVGNKQKIGELSTDTGRDILKLISKLSPNVRKYAEAKEASLTRLAELSQTYEAISLTPQTQGRIFKQMQRFLDWCVREGELHSNPWSTLSIRAKPEVSPHGVLTDAQVSILLKAKDRVLHSVLLFGLLTGMRSGEICGLMAEDVTAKGNLGRFISIRPNRVRLLKSKAAEREVPLHGLLENLLDST
;
A
#
# COMPACT_ATOMS: atom_id res chain seq x y z
N ALA A 1 19.37 65.28 -51.04
CA ALA A 1 19.31 63.86 -51.18
C ALA A 1 19.64 63.25 -49.80
N ALA A 2 18.60 62.85 -49.09
CA ALA A 2 18.66 62.08 -47.86
C ALA A 2 18.37 60.62 -48.23
N THR A 3 19.29 59.71 -47.99
CA THR A 3 19.15 58.31 -48.20
C THR A 3 18.60 57.70 -46.91
N ASP A 4 17.35 57.20 -46.97
CA ASP A 4 16.75 56.39 -45.94
C ASP A 4 17.43 54.99 -45.94
N GLU A 5 18.08 54.67 -44.82
CA GLU A 5 18.50 53.28 -44.51
C GLU A 5 17.35 52.54 -43.88
N PRO A 6 17.02 51.29 -44.31
CA PRO A 6 16.01 50.50 -43.71
C PRO A 6 16.48 49.95 -42.35
N ASN A 7 15.73 50.29 -41.33
CA ASN A 7 15.87 49.79 -39.96
C ASN A 7 15.69 48.25 -39.93
N ALA A 8 16.83 47.53 -39.74
CA ALA A 8 16.81 46.08 -39.61
C ALA A 8 16.21 45.73 -38.23
N GLU A 9 14.94 45.36 -38.23
CA GLU A 9 14.30 44.76 -37.06
C GLU A 9 15.01 43.45 -36.69
N THR A 10 15.65 43.46 -35.51
CA THR A 10 16.17 42.25 -34.90
C THR A 10 15.04 41.24 -34.70
N PRO A 11 15.16 39.97 -35.16
CA PRO A 11 14.12 38.98 -35.00
C PRO A 11 13.90 38.75 -33.51
N LYS A 12 12.70 39.07 -33.01
CA LYS A 12 12.26 38.70 -31.67
C LYS A 12 12.35 37.18 -31.53
N LEU A 13 13.31 36.70 -30.71
CA LEU A 13 13.38 35.29 -30.34
C LEU A 13 11.99 34.82 -29.90
N ALA A 14 11.39 33.94 -30.68
CA ALA A 14 10.11 33.35 -30.38
C ALA A 14 10.21 32.69 -29.00
N VAL A 15 9.43 33.18 -28.04
CA VAL A 15 9.30 32.57 -26.72
C VAL A 15 8.84 31.13 -26.93
N ALA A 16 9.73 30.18 -26.63
CA ALA A 16 9.45 28.77 -26.85
C ALA A 16 8.14 28.38 -26.14
N HIS A 17 7.20 27.84 -26.89
CA HIS A 17 5.89 27.46 -26.41
C HIS A 17 6.04 26.54 -25.17
N PRO A 18 5.22 26.64 -24.10
CA PRO A 18 5.33 25.84 -22.87
C PRO A 18 5.45 24.34 -23.11
N ARG A 19 4.87 23.81 -24.19
CA ARG A 19 5.01 22.41 -24.61
C ARG A 19 6.46 22.03 -24.98
N TYR A 20 7.25 22.91 -25.56
CA TYR A 20 8.66 22.64 -25.92
C TYR A 20 9.58 22.68 -24.68
N GLN A 21 9.29 23.52 -23.71
CA GLN A 21 10.03 23.52 -22.44
C GLN A 21 9.77 22.23 -21.63
N ARG A 22 8.52 21.73 -21.63
CA ARG A 22 8.17 20.45 -21.00
C ARG A 22 8.86 19.26 -21.67
N ALA A 23 8.95 19.23 -22.99
CA ALA A 23 9.60 18.16 -23.74
C ALA A 23 11.12 18.05 -23.45
N ARG A 24 11.78 19.17 -23.14
CA ARG A 24 13.21 19.18 -22.76
C ARG A 24 13.50 18.64 -21.37
N LEU A 25 12.51 18.62 -20.49
CA LEU A 25 12.65 18.15 -19.10
C LEU A 25 12.07 16.74 -18.89
N LEU A 26 11.54 16.14 -19.96
CA LEU A 26 10.93 14.83 -19.90
C LEU A 26 11.98 13.77 -19.52
N GLY A 27 11.69 13.03 -18.47
CA GLY A 27 12.57 11.97 -17.98
C GLY A 27 13.75 12.43 -17.12
N GLU A 28 14.00 13.73 -16.96
CA GLU A 28 15.15 14.26 -16.22
C GLU A 28 14.98 14.23 -14.70
N GLN A 29 13.75 14.13 -14.20
CA GLN A 29 13.47 14.13 -12.78
C GLN A 29 13.95 12.85 -12.10
N PRO A 30 14.55 12.94 -10.89
CA PRO A 30 14.97 11.77 -10.14
C PRO A 30 13.79 10.96 -9.62
N VAL A 31 13.88 9.63 -9.71
CA VAL A 31 12.83 8.68 -9.31
C VAL A 31 12.37 8.94 -7.87
N HIS A 32 13.29 9.13 -6.92
CA HIS A 32 12.93 9.31 -5.51
C HIS A 32 12.15 10.62 -5.26
N GLY A 33 12.46 11.69 -5.99
CA GLY A 33 11.74 12.97 -5.91
C GLY A 33 10.30 12.84 -6.39
N LEU A 34 10.10 12.17 -7.53
CA LEU A 34 8.77 11.86 -8.07
C LEU A 34 7.99 10.90 -7.17
N ALA A 35 8.64 9.89 -6.61
CA ALA A 35 8.03 8.94 -5.69
C ALA A 35 7.51 9.65 -4.42
N ARG A 36 8.25 10.63 -3.89
CA ARG A 36 7.80 11.45 -2.76
C ARG A 36 6.58 12.30 -3.11
N ARG A 37 6.59 13.02 -4.25
CA ARG A 37 5.42 13.79 -4.73
C ARG A 37 4.18 12.90 -4.86
N TYR A 38 4.32 11.75 -5.48
CA TYR A 38 3.23 10.79 -5.65
C TYR A 38 2.67 10.32 -4.31
N LEU A 39 3.52 10.02 -3.32
CA LEU A 39 3.08 9.61 -1.98
C LEU A 39 2.39 10.75 -1.22
N GLU A 40 2.88 11.99 -1.35
CA GLU A 40 2.27 13.18 -0.75
C GLU A 40 0.84 13.39 -1.30
N GLU A 41 0.65 13.32 -2.62
CA GLU A 41 -0.64 13.43 -3.26
C GLU A 41 -1.62 12.33 -2.80
N LEU A 42 -1.16 11.06 -2.81
CA LEU A 42 -1.98 9.93 -2.41
C LEU A 42 -2.32 9.92 -0.92
N SER A 43 -1.46 10.47 -0.07
CA SER A 43 -1.69 10.53 1.39
C SER A 43 -2.88 11.38 1.78
N GLN A 44 -3.29 12.32 0.92
CA GLN A 44 -4.45 13.19 1.13
C GLN A 44 -5.78 12.46 0.88
N THR A 45 -5.77 11.43 0.05
CA THR A 45 -7.00 10.76 -0.41
C THR A 45 -7.11 9.30 0.02
N LEU A 46 -5.98 8.63 0.23
CA LEU A 46 -5.95 7.21 0.54
C LEU A 46 -5.83 6.93 2.05
N ARG A 47 -6.32 5.76 2.43
CA ARG A 47 -6.19 5.27 3.81
C ARG A 47 -4.73 5.00 4.17
N PRO A 48 -4.33 5.21 5.45
CA PRO A 48 -2.94 5.01 5.90
C PRO A 48 -2.36 3.63 5.55
N GLY A 49 -3.15 2.55 5.66
CA GLY A 49 -2.71 1.20 5.31
C GLY A 49 -2.40 1.03 3.82
N THR A 50 -3.18 1.68 2.93
CA THR A 50 -2.94 1.66 1.48
C THR A 50 -1.68 2.45 1.15
N THR A 51 -1.55 3.66 1.72
CA THR A 51 -0.37 4.51 1.53
C THR A 51 0.90 3.82 2.02
N LYS A 52 0.84 3.10 3.17
CA LYS A 52 1.98 2.30 3.68
C LYS A 52 2.41 1.22 2.68
N SER A 53 1.47 0.53 2.04
CA SER A 53 1.78 -0.50 1.04
C SER A 53 2.42 0.09 -0.21
N ILE A 54 1.96 1.25 -0.68
CA ILE A 54 2.53 1.96 -1.83
C ILE A 54 3.93 2.47 -1.48
N ARG A 55 4.08 3.09 -0.32
CA ARG A 55 5.38 3.57 0.19
C ARG A 55 6.40 2.46 0.18
N TYR A 56 6.07 1.29 0.73
CA TYR A 56 6.97 0.13 0.74
C TYR A 56 7.44 -0.26 -0.67
N ALA A 57 6.54 -0.30 -1.64
CA ALA A 57 6.91 -0.62 -3.03
C ALA A 57 7.86 0.44 -3.62
N LEU A 58 7.60 1.73 -3.38
CA LEU A 58 8.44 2.81 -3.89
C LEU A 58 9.79 2.93 -3.17
N GLU A 59 9.87 2.57 -1.90
CA GLU A 59 11.13 2.44 -1.16
C GLU A 59 11.99 1.33 -1.75
N LEU A 60 11.40 0.17 -2.10
CA LEU A 60 12.11 -0.90 -2.80
C LEU A 60 12.64 -0.42 -4.15
N LEU A 61 11.82 0.26 -4.94
CA LEU A 61 12.22 0.84 -6.22
C LEU A 61 13.39 1.81 -6.03
N SER A 62 13.23 2.82 -5.18
CA SER A 62 14.24 3.84 -4.93
C SER A 62 15.55 3.25 -4.39
N SER A 63 15.47 2.23 -3.53
CA SER A 63 16.65 1.54 -2.99
C SER A 63 17.42 0.72 -4.02
N TYR A 64 16.74 0.27 -5.08
CA TYR A 64 17.36 -0.45 -6.18
C TYR A 64 18.05 0.51 -7.17
N VAL A 65 17.33 1.55 -7.60
CA VAL A 65 17.84 2.45 -8.63
C VAL A 65 18.79 3.53 -8.09
N GLY A 66 18.71 3.83 -6.80
CA GLY A 66 19.52 4.85 -6.14
C GLY A 66 18.95 6.27 -6.32
N ASN A 67 19.53 7.21 -5.55
CA ASN A 67 18.98 8.57 -5.42
C ASN A 67 19.14 9.45 -6.67
N LYS A 68 20.10 9.16 -7.55
CA LYS A 68 20.42 9.98 -8.73
C LYS A 68 19.72 9.49 -10.00
N GLN A 69 19.10 8.31 -9.98
CA GLN A 69 18.49 7.71 -11.15
C GLN A 69 17.35 8.58 -11.68
N LYS A 70 17.42 8.96 -12.94
CA LYS A 70 16.38 9.71 -13.64
C LYS A 70 15.24 8.78 -14.06
N ILE A 71 14.01 9.28 -14.05
CA ILE A 71 12.84 8.48 -14.39
C ILE A 71 12.86 8.00 -15.86
N GLY A 72 13.40 8.80 -16.77
CA GLY A 72 13.53 8.46 -18.19
C GLY A 72 14.55 7.37 -18.50
N GLU A 73 15.44 7.05 -17.56
CA GLU A 73 16.43 5.99 -17.71
C GLU A 73 15.93 4.61 -17.28
N LEU A 74 14.70 4.52 -16.75
CA LEU A 74 14.10 3.25 -16.38
C LEU A 74 13.71 2.46 -17.63
N SER A 75 14.41 1.36 -17.87
CA SER A 75 14.15 0.45 -18.99
C SER A 75 13.24 -0.72 -18.59
N THR A 76 12.75 -1.46 -19.57
CA THR A 76 12.04 -2.72 -19.37
C THR A 76 12.93 -3.76 -18.64
N ASP A 77 14.24 -3.74 -18.90
CA ASP A 77 15.17 -4.67 -18.24
C ASP A 77 15.32 -4.34 -16.74
N THR A 78 15.37 -3.05 -16.39
CA THR A 78 15.29 -2.62 -14.97
C THR A 78 14.06 -3.23 -14.28
N GLY A 79 12.91 -3.20 -14.93
CA GLY A 79 11.67 -3.81 -14.41
C GLY A 79 11.76 -5.32 -14.25
N ARG A 80 12.40 -6.03 -15.19
CA ARG A 80 12.62 -7.49 -15.11
C ARG A 80 13.54 -7.86 -13.95
N ASP A 81 14.60 -7.08 -13.73
CA ASP A 81 15.54 -7.34 -12.64
C ASP A 81 14.90 -7.10 -11.27
N ILE A 82 14.10 -6.02 -11.14
CA ILE A 82 13.30 -5.78 -9.94
C ILE A 82 12.34 -6.95 -9.68
N LEU A 83 11.65 -7.46 -10.71
CA LEU A 83 10.77 -8.63 -10.56
C LEU A 83 11.52 -9.87 -10.05
N LYS A 84 12.71 -10.16 -10.59
CA LYS A 84 13.57 -11.26 -10.12
C LYS A 84 13.97 -11.09 -8.65
N LEU A 85 14.28 -9.85 -8.22
CA LEU A 85 14.64 -9.57 -6.84
C LEU A 85 13.43 -9.67 -5.89
N ILE A 86 12.27 -9.13 -6.29
CA ILE A 86 11.02 -9.25 -5.52
C ILE A 86 10.63 -10.71 -5.31
N SER A 87 10.85 -11.60 -6.31
CA SER A 87 10.53 -13.02 -6.19
C SER A 87 11.37 -13.76 -5.14
N LYS A 88 12.51 -13.21 -4.76
CA LYS A 88 13.42 -13.75 -3.74
C LYS A 88 13.14 -13.21 -2.33
N LEU A 89 12.30 -12.19 -2.19
CA LEU A 89 12.01 -11.58 -0.89
C LEU A 89 11.20 -12.52 0.01
N SER A 90 11.55 -12.57 1.28
CA SER A 90 10.77 -13.23 2.33
C SER A 90 9.78 -12.28 3.01
N PRO A 91 8.68 -12.80 3.61
CA PRO A 91 7.66 -11.99 4.27
C PRO A 91 8.18 -11.16 5.44
N ASN A 92 9.22 -11.65 6.13
CA ASN A 92 9.69 -11.09 7.39
C ASN A 92 11.05 -10.40 7.28
N VAL A 93 11.65 -10.33 6.08
CA VAL A 93 13.03 -9.81 5.91
C VAL A 93 13.26 -8.45 6.60
N ARG A 94 12.26 -7.55 6.58
CA ARG A 94 12.36 -6.23 7.23
C ARG A 94 12.34 -6.27 8.77
N LYS A 95 12.11 -7.42 9.39
CA LYS A 95 12.20 -7.58 10.86
C LYS A 95 13.64 -7.71 11.37
N TYR A 96 14.57 -8.11 10.49
CA TYR A 96 15.99 -8.21 10.84
C TYR A 96 16.62 -6.81 10.90
N ALA A 97 17.49 -6.61 11.89
CA ALA A 97 18.13 -5.31 12.11
C ALA A 97 18.91 -4.82 10.88
N GLU A 98 19.63 -5.74 10.21
CA GLU A 98 20.45 -5.49 9.02
C GLU A 98 19.61 -5.08 7.78
N ALA A 99 18.30 -5.38 7.80
CA ALA A 99 17.41 -5.13 6.67
C ALA A 99 16.74 -3.75 6.72
N LYS A 100 16.89 -2.97 7.79
CA LYS A 100 16.16 -1.71 7.97
C LYS A 100 16.39 -0.71 6.85
N GLU A 101 17.66 -0.53 6.45
CA GLU A 101 18.08 0.41 5.40
C GLU A 101 18.68 -0.29 4.17
N ALA A 102 18.50 -1.61 4.08
CA ALA A 102 19.08 -2.39 3.01
C ALA A 102 18.40 -2.11 1.66
N SER A 103 19.21 -2.09 0.59
CA SER A 103 18.71 -2.02 -0.79
C SER A 103 17.91 -3.28 -1.15
N LEU A 104 17.11 -3.19 -2.23
CA LEU A 104 16.33 -4.35 -2.71
C LEU A 104 17.22 -5.58 -2.97
N THR A 105 18.42 -5.36 -3.55
CA THR A 105 19.38 -6.44 -3.79
C THR A 105 19.81 -7.10 -2.48
N ARG A 106 20.21 -6.29 -1.49
CA ARG A 106 20.62 -6.81 -0.18
C ARG A 106 19.47 -7.48 0.56
N LEU A 107 18.24 -6.98 0.44
CA LEU A 107 17.05 -7.63 1.00
C LEU A 107 16.80 -9.00 0.39
N ALA A 108 17.01 -9.16 -0.91
CA ALA A 108 16.87 -10.45 -1.59
C ALA A 108 17.94 -11.46 -1.11
N GLU A 109 19.18 -11.02 -0.91
CA GLU A 109 20.25 -11.85 -0.34
C GLU A 109 19.93 -12.28 1.11
N LEU A 110 19.57 -11.32 1.97
CA LEU A 110 19.18 -11.61 3.36
C LEU A 110 17.99 -12.56 3.44
N SER A 111 16.99 -12.40 2.55
CA SER A 111 15.85 -13.30 2.49
C SER A 111 16.27 -14.75 2.22
N GLN A 112 17.22 -14.95 1.33
CA GLN A 112 17.73 -16.30 1.02
C GLN A 112 18.58 -16.88 2.15
N THR A 113 19.22 -16.04 2.95
CA THR A 113 20.08 -16.47 4.08
C THR A 113 19.24 -16.86 5.30
N TYR A 114 18.21 -16.07 5.63
CA TYR A 114 17.49 -16.21 6.91
C TYR A 114 16.17 -16.95 6.80
N GLU A 115 15.54 -17.02 5.64
CA GLU A 115 14.21 -17.60 5.48
C GLU A 115 14.11 -18.47 4.22
N ALA A 116 13.55 -19.69 4.40
CA ALA A 116 13.28 -20.60 3.28
C ALA A 116 12.00 -20.22 2.48
N ILE A 117 11.17 -19.32 3.01
CA ILE A 117 9.85 -18.98 2.45
C ILE A 117 9.90 -17.64 1.74
N SER A 118 9.62 -17.66 0.44
CA SER A 118 9.48 -16.45 -0.36
C SER A 118 8.08 -15.85 -0.26
N LEU A 119 7.95 -14.56 -0.62
CA LEU A 119 6.66 -13.90 -0.79
C LEU A 119 5.79 -14.68 -1.78
N THR A 120 4.48 -14.77 -1.50
CA THR A 120 3.55 -15.37 -2.46
C THR A 120 3.51 -14.58 -3.76
N PRO A 121 3.29 -15.24 -4.92
CA PRO A 121 3.19 -14.56 -6.22
C PRO A 121 2.17 -13.42 -6.24
N GLN A 122 1.07 -13.55 -5.51
CA GLN A 122 0.09 -12.48 -5.34
C GLN A 122 0.67 -11.24 -4.64
N THR A 123 1.48 -11.45 -3.59
CA THR A 123 2.13 -10.34 -2.86
C THR A 123 3.20 -9.68 -3.74
N GLN A 124 4.00 -10.48 -4.44
CA GLN A 124 4.99 -9.99 -5.40
C GLN A 124 4.32 -9.14 -6.49
N GLY A 125 3.25 -9.66 -7.10
CA GLY A 125 2.47 -8.95 -8.13
C GLY A 125 1.85 -7.66 -7.61
N ARG A 126 1.37 -7.64 -6.36
CA ARG A 126 0.84 -6.42 -5.72
C ARG A 126 1.91 -5.37 -5.52
N ILE A 127 3.12 -5.74 -5.07
CA ILE A 127 4.25 -4.82 -4.91
C ILE A 127 4.61 -4.21 -6.27
N PHE A 128 4.82 -5.04 -7.27
CA PHE A 128 5.21 -4.57 -8.61
C PHE A 128 4.13 -3.71 -9.26
N LYS A 129 2.85 -4.06 -9.07
CA LYS A 129 1.73 -3.25 -9.57
C LYS A 129 1.68 -1.84 -8.99
N GLN A 130 2.13 -1.64 -7.75
CA GLN A 130 2.24 -0.28 -7.19
C GLN A 130 3.33 0.53 -7.89
N MET A 131 4.46 -0.09 -8.26
CA MET A 131 5.51 0.56 -9.04
C MET A 131 5.01 0.93 -10.45
N GLN A 132 4.27 0.03 -11.12
CA GLN A 132 3.66 0.33 -12.41
C GLN A 132 2.69 1.52 -12.32
N ARG A 133 1.84 1.57 -11.29
CA ARG A 133 0.90 2.69 -11.07
C ARG A 133 1.62 4.02 -10.84
N PHE A 134 2.76 3.98 -10.18
CA PHE A 134 3.62 5.16 -10.05
C PHE A 134 4.15 5.61 -11.42
N LEU A 135 4.62 4.70 -12.27
CA LEU A 135 5.06 5.04 -13.63
C LEU A 135 3.89 5.53 -14.51
N ASP A 136 2.69 4.96 -14.37
CA ASP A 136 1.49 5.45 -15.04
C ASP A 136 1.13 6.88 -14.57
N TRP A 137 1.34 7.20 -13.29
CA TRP A 137 1.20 8.55 -12.77
C TRP A 137 2.27 9.48 -13.37
N CYS A 138 3.53 9.06 -13.48
CA CYS A 138 4.57 9.83 -14.15
C CYS A 138 4.23 10.13 -15.62
N VAL A 139 3.56 9.23 -16.33
CA VAL A 139 3.08 9.48 -17.69
C VAL A 139 1.98 10.55 -17.69
N ARG A 140 1.03 10.49 -16.77
CA ARG A 140 -0.05 11.50 -16.65
C ARG A 140 0.47 12.88 -16.29
N GLU A 141 1.50 12.94 -15.43
CA GLU A 141 2.18 14.19 -15.05
C GLU A 141 3.08 14.75 -16.17
N GLY A 142 3.26 14.03 -17.27
CA GLY A 142 4.13 14.42 -18.37
C GLY A 142 5.61 14.30 -18.05
N GLU A 143 5.99 13.45 -17.11
CA GLU A 143 7.37 13.13 -16.76
C GLU A 143 7.92 11.96 -17.62
N LEU A 144 7.04 11.14 -18.21
CA LEU A 144 7.34 10.05 -19.13
C LEU A 144 6.42 10.07 -20.35
N HIS A 145 6.89 9.61 -21.50
CA HIS A 145 6.03 9.36 -22.68
C HIS A 145 5.13 8.14 -22.51
N SER A 146 5.70 7.08 -21.96
CA SER A 146 5.00 5.80 -21.75
C SER A 146 5.60 5.06 -20.56
N ASN A 147 4.81 4.15 -19.98
CA ASN A 147 5.27 3.28 -18.90
C ASN A 147 6.07 2.10 -19.49
N PRO A 148 7.40 2.03 -19.28
CA PRO A 148 8.25 0.95 -19.83
C PRO A 148 7.94 -0.43 -19.23
N TRP A 149 7.16 -0.49 -18.15
CA TRP A 149 6.82 -1.74 -17.44
C TRP A 149 5.38 -2.18 -17.66
N SER A 150 4.62 -1.52 -18.53
CA SER A 150 3.19 -1.78 -18.75
C SER A 150 2.88 -3.24 -19.12
N THR A 151 3.79 -3.89 -19.87
CA THR A 151 3.65 -5.28 -20.33
C THR A 151 4.20 -6.31 -19.36
N LEU A 152 4.95 -5.87 -18.35
CA LEU A 152 5.54 -6.78 -17.38
C LEU A 152 4.50 -7.24 -16.35
N SER A 153 4.49 -8.54 -16.06
CA SER A 153 3.60 -9.10 -15.04
C SER A 153 4.19 -10.38 -14.46
N ILE A 154 3.80 -10.70 -13.24
CA ILE A 154 4.09 -12.00 -12.65
C ILE A 154 3.01 -12.97 -13.13
N ARG A 155 3.40 -13.90 -13.99
CA ARG A 155 2.53 -14.98 -14.47
C ARG A 155 2.50 -16.09 -13.43
N ALA A 156 1.71 -15.93 -12.38
CA ALA A 156 1.44 -17.01 -11.45
C ALA A 156 -0.06 -17.20 -11.34
N LYS A 157 -0.52 -18.43 -11.53
CA LYS A 157 -1.87 -18.79 -11.11
C LYS A 157 -1.91 -18.62 -9.59
N PRO A 158 -2.87 -17.87 -9.02
CA PRO A 158 -3.00 -17.82 -7.59
C PRO A 158 -3.33 -19.23 -7.11
N GLU A 159 -2.43 -19.82 -6.36
CA GLU A 159 -2.73 -21.01 -5.59
C GLU A 159 -3.67 -20.56 -4.48
N VAL A 160 -4.96 -20.80 -4.66
CA VAL A 160 -5.97 -20.52 -3.64
C VAL A 160 -5.83 -21.61 -2.59
N SER A 161 -4.97 -21.39 -1.61
CA SER A 161 -4.99 -22.20 -0.39
C SER A 161 -6.15 -21.68 0.47
N PRO A 162 -7.21 -22.47 0.68
CA PRO A 162 -8.28 -22.06 1.57
C PRO A 162 -7.70 -21.89 2.99
N HIS A 163 -8.08 -20.81 3.66
CA HIS A 163 -7.74 -20.67 5.07
C HIS A 163 -8.33 -21.83 5.86
N GLY A 164 -7.50 -22.51 6.64
CA GLY A 164 -7.98 -23.57 7.54
C GLY A 164 -8.97 -23.01 8.57
N VAL A 165 -10.00 -23.76 8.83
CA VAL A 165 -10.92 -23.49 9.94
C VAL A 165 -10.31 -24.07 11.22
N LEU A 166 -10.34 -23.33 12.32
CA LEU A 166 -9.86 -23.82 13.61
C LEU A 166 -10.75 -24.97 14.08
N THR A 167 -10.12 -26.02 14.60
CA THR A 167 -10.83 -27.10 15.28
C THR A 167 -11.29 -26.64 16.68
N ASP A 168 -12.30 -27.30 17.25
CA ASP A 168 -12.81 -27.01 18.60
C ASP A 168 -11.69 -27.09 19.67
N ALA A 169 -10.78 -28.04 19.53
CA ALA A 169 -9.62 -28.16 20.40
C ALA A 169 -8.70 -26.92 20.32
N GLN A 170 -8.45 -26.41 19.12
CA GLN A 170 -7.66 -25.18 18.91
C GLN A 170 -8.37 -23.95 19.45
N VAL A 171 -9.68 -23.82 19.24
CA VAL A 171 -10.50 -22.76 19.82
C VAL A 171 -10.43 -22.81 21.34
N SER A 172 -10.56 -23.99 21.95
CA SER A 172 -10.48 -24.19 23.41
C SER A 172 -9.12 -23.78 23.99
N ILE A 173 -8.03 -24.01 23.25
CA ILE A 173 -6.68 -23.55 23.64
C ILE A 173 -6.60 -22.02 23.57
N LEU A 174 -7.07 -21.41 22.49
CA LEU A 174 -7.05 -19.96 22.33
C LEU A 174 -7.86 -19.22 23.40
N LEU A 175 -9.01 -19.77 23.79
CA LEU A 175 -9.87 -19.21 24.84
C LEU A 175 -9.26 -19.32 26.26
N LYS A 176 -8.19 -20.09 26.43
CA LYS A 176 -7.41 -20.14 27.69
C LYS A 176 -6.31 -19.04 27.75
N ALA A 177 -6.27 -18.11 26.80
CA ALA A 177 -5.32 -17.02 26.81
C ALA A 177 -5.45 -16.19 28.09
N LYS A 178 -4.31 -15.99 28.78
CA LYS A 178 -4.26 -15.23 30.03
C LYS A 178 -4.33 -13.71 29.84
N ASP A 179 -3.99 -13.24 28.66
CA ASP A 179 -4.11 -11.82 28.28
C ASP A 179 -5.58 -11.46 28.12
N ARG A 180 -6.08 -10.57 28.98
CA ARG A 180 -7.49 -10.14 28.99
C ARG A 180 -7.92 -9.49 27.67
N VAL A 181 -7.07 -8.66 27.06
CA VAL A 181 -7.37 -7.97 25.82
C VAL A 181 -7.45 -8.97 24.68
N LEU A 182 -6.48 -9.87 24.57
CA LEU A 182 -6.49 -10.93 23.57
C LEU A 182 -7.71 -11.83 23.72
N HIS A 183 -8.03 -12.25 24.95
CA HIS A 183 -9.21 -13.08 25.25
C HIS A 183 -10.50 -12.39 24.80
N SER A 184 -10.67 -11.10 25.13
CA SER A 184 -11.84 -10.32 24.70
C SER A 184 -11.94 -10.25 23.18
N VAL A 185 -10.84 -9.94 22.49
CA VAL A 185 -10.81 -9.88 21.02
C VAL A 185 -11.18 -11.22 20.38
N LEU A 186 -10.69 -12.33 20.94
CA LEU A 186 -11.00 -13.69 20.48
C LEU A 186 -12.49 -14.02 20.67
N LEU A 187 -13.07 -13.71 21.84
CA LEU A 187 -14.49 -13.93 22.11
C LEU A 187 -15.36 -13.10 21.18
N PHE A 188 -15.08 -11.80 21.03
CA PHE A 188 -15.81 -10.97 20.08
C PHE A 188 -15.71 -11.51 18.66
N GLY A 189 -14.51 -11.89 18.21
CA GLY A 189 -14.31 -12.47 16.88
C GLY A 189 -15.11 -13.75 16.66
N LEU A 190 -15.07 -14.65 17.63
CA LEU A 190 -15.76 -15.95 17.57
C LEU A 190 -17.28 -15.83 17.56
N LEU A 191 -17.83 -14.99 18.46
CA LEU A 191 -19.28 -14.90 18.67
C LEU A 191 -19.99 -13.92 17.73
N THR A 192 -19.26 -13.00 17.08
CA THR A 192 -19.87 -11.97 16.22
C THR A 192 -19.43 -12.03 14.77
N GLY A 193 -18.34 -12.73 14.45
CA GLY A 193 -17.74 -12.71 13.11
C GLY A 193 -17.20 -11.35 12.70
N MET A 194 -17.01 -10.41 13.63
CA MET A 194 -16.45 -9.09 13.36
C MET A 194 -14.98 -9.19 12.96
N ARG A 195 -14.53 -8.28 12.07
CA ARG A 195 -13.10 -8.18 11.76
C ARG A 195 -12.32 -7.62 12.94
N SER A 196 -11.06 -8.02 13.08
CA SER A 196 -10.19 -7.54 14.18
C SER A 196 -10.15 -6.00 14.30
N GLY A 197 -10.09 -5.28 13.18
CA GLY A 197 -10.14 -3.81 13.19
C GLY A 197 -11.50 -3.23 13.59
N GLU A 198 -12.59 -3.96 13.43
CA GLU A 198 -13.93 -3.57 13.91
C GLU A 198 -14.02 -3.77 15.43
N ILE A 199 -13.46 -4.87 15.93
CA ILE A 199 -13.43 -5.20 17.37
C ILE A 199 -12.54 -4.21 18.12
N CYS A 200 -11.30 -4.01 17.68
CA CYS A 200 -10.35 -3.10 18.33
C CYS A 200 -10.77 -1.62 18.26
N GLY A 201 -11.66 -1.26 17.34
CA GLY A 201 -12.22 0.08 17.23
C GLY A 201 -13.62 0.20 17.81
N LEU A 202 -14.08 -0.77 18.64
CA LEU A 202 -15.38 -0.72 19.28
C LEU A 202 -15.38 0.33 20.40
N MET A 203 -16.46 1.09 20.47
CA MET A 203 -16.68 2.12 21.48
C MET A 203 -17.99 1.84 22.23
N ALA A 204 -18.12 2.34 23.45
CA ALA A 204 -19.34 2.13 24.26
C ALA A 204 -20.60 2.61 23.52
N GLU A 205 -20.50 3.70 22.79
CA GLU A 205 -21.60 4.28 21.98
C GLU A 205 -22.01 3.44 20.75
N ASP A 206 -21.21 2.43 20.40
CA ASP A 206 -21.57 1.49 19.34
C ASP A 206 -22.51 0.37 19.86
N VAL A 207 -22.68 0.24 21.17
CA VAL A 207 -23.57 -0.75 21.78
C VAL A 207 -24.90 -0.07 22.10
N THR A 208 -25.99 -0.56 21.50
CA THR A 208 -27.33 0.02 21.62
C THR A 208 -28.34 -1.04 22.04
N ALA A 209 -29.28 -0.67 22.93
CA ALA A 209 -30.42 -1.54 23.28
C ALA A 209 -31.58 -1.32 22.31
N LYS A 210 -32.22 -2.39 21.87
CA LYS A 210 -33.37 -2.35 20.96
C LYS A 210 -34.61 -3.02 21.57
N GLY A 211 -35.10 -2.43 22.65
CA GLY A 211 -36.30 -2.92 23.35
C GLY A 211 -36.21 -4.42 23.68
N ASN A 212 -37.19 -5.19 23.28
CA ASN A 212 -37.25 -6.64 23.55
C ASN A 212 -36.27 -7.49 22.71
N LEU A 213 -35.58 -6.90 21.75
CA LEU A 213 -34.62 -7.61 20.91
C LEU A 213 -33.22 -7.71 21.56
N GLY A 214 -32.98 -7.07 22.70
CA GLY A 214 -31.71 -7.07 23.41
C GLY A 214 -30.75 -6.01 22.93
N ARG A 215 -29.45 -6.26 23.15
CA ARG A 215 -28.35 -5.32 22.78
C ARG A 215 -27.73 -5.66 21.43
N PHE A 216 -27.33 -4.65 20.70
CA PHE A 216 -26.71 -4.76 19.38
C PHE A 216 -25.45 -3.94 19.31
N ILE A 217 -24.47 -4.38 18.49
CA ILE A 217 -23.28 -3.64 18.13
C ILE A 217 -23.50 -3.01 16.76
N SER A 218 -23.49 -1.69 16.69
CA SER A 218 -23.52 -0.93 15.44
C SER A 218 -22.12 -0.82 14.85
N ILE A 219 -21.87 -1.51 13.75
CA ILE A 219 -20.61 -1.39 13.01
C ILE A 219 -20.77 -0.25 12.02
N ARG A 220 -20.23 0.91 12.37
CA ARG A 220 -20.27 2.17 11.62
C ARG A 220 -18.94 2.90 11.75
N PRO A 221 -18.62 3.89 10.89
CA PRO A 221 -17.48 4.76 11.13
C PRO A 221 -17.62 5.48 12.48
N ASN A 222 -16.53 5.57 13.23
CA ASN A 222 -16.45 6.35 14.46
C ASN A 222 -15.10 7.07 14.52
N ARG A 223 -14.79 7.78 15.61
CA ARG A 223 -13.55 8.57 15.76
C ARG A 223 -12.25 7.77 15.67
N VAL A 224 -12.28 6.45 15.89
CA VAL A 224 -11.09 5.56 15.86
C VAL A 224 -11.16 4.49 14.77
N ARG A 225 -12.33 4.29 14.15
CA ARG A 225 -12.58 3.24 13.18
C ARG A 225 -13.12 3.78 11.86
N LEU A 226 -12.39 3.51 10.78
CA LEU A 226 -12.86 3.71 9.41
C LEU A 226 -13.25 2.35 8.80
N LEU A 227 -14.44 2.27 8.22
CA LEU A 227 -14.87 1.06 7.55
C LEU A 227 -14.28 0.96 6.14
N LYS A 228 -14.00 -0.26 5.68
CA LYS A 228 -13.41 -0.52 4.36
C LYS A 228 -14.34 -0.10 3.21
N SER A 229 -15.65 -0.19 3.41
CA SER A 229 -16.68 0.23 2.46
C SER A 229 -17.96 0.57 3.22
N LYS A 230 -18.87 1.32 2.60
CA LYS A 230 -20.20 1.61 3.16
C LYS A 230 -21.00 0.32 3.39
N ALA A 231 -20.85 -0.68 2.53
CA ALA A 231 -21.49 -1.99 2.69
C ALA A 231 -21.01 -2.79 3.92
N ALA A 232 -19.99 -2.34 4.63
CA ALA A 232 -19.55 -2.94 5.89
C ALA A 232 -20.35 -2.42 7.10
N GLU A 233 -21.15 -1.38 6.92
CA GLU A 233 -22.08 -0.90 7.96
C GLU A 233 -23.15 -1.94 8.21
N ARG A 234 -23.26 -2.37 9.45
CA ARG A 234 -24.24 -3.38 9.86
C ARG A 234 -24.42 -3.38 11.36
N GLU A 235 -25.48 -4.01 11.79
CA GLU A 235 -25.73 -4.30 13.20
C GLU A 235 -25.51 -5.79 13.46
N VAL A 236 -24.90 -6.09 14.58
CA VAL A 236 -24.62 -7.45 15.04
C VAL A 236 -25.28 -7.62 16.41
N PRO A 237 -26.17 -8.63 16.61
CA PRO A 237 -26.73 -8.88 17.92
C PRO A 237 -25.64 -9.26 18.92
N LEU A 238 -25.73 -8.73 20.12
CA LEU A 238 -24.76 -9.01 21.18
C LEU A 238 -25.12 -10.36 21.82
N HIS A 239 -24.17 -11.28 21.82
CA HIS A 239 -24.35 -12.58 22.47
C HIS A 239 -24.27 -12.43 24.00
N GLY A 240 -25.10 -13.13 24.77
CA GLY A 240 -25.17 -13.00 26.23
C GLY A 240 -23.85 -13.18 26.99
N LEU A 241 -22.93 -14.02 26.48
CA LEU A 241 -21.57 -14.14 27.04
C LEU A 241 -20.76 -12.87 26.90
N LEU A 242 -21.04 -12.02 25.91
CA LEU A 242 -20.34 -10.75 25.70
C LEU A 242 -20.95 -9.63 26.55
N GLU A 243 -22.22 -9.72 26.92
CA GLU A 243 -22.86 -8.75 27.81
C GLU A 243 -22.14 -8.70 29.16
N ASN A 244 -21.89 -9.87 29.77
CA ASN A 244 -21.14 -9.97 31.03
C ASN A 244 -19.74 -9.37 30.93
N LEU A 245 -19.09 -9.47 29.76
CA LEU A 245 -17.76 -8.91 29.54
C LEU A 245 -17.80 -7.38 29.47
N LEU A 246 -18.83 -6.80 28.84
CA LEU A 246 -18.99 -5.34 28.71
C LEU A 246 -19.41 -4.70 30.03
N ASP A 247 -20.22 -5.38 30.83
CA ASP A 247 -20.71 -4.84 32.10
C ASP A 247 -19.69 -4.99 33.24
N SER A 248 -18.59 -5.75 33.02
CA SER A 248 -17.50 -5.93 33.99
C SER A 248 -16.29 -5.03 33.71
N THR A 249 -16.39 -4.11 32.73
CA THR A 249 -15.31 -3.19 32.32
C THR A 249 -15.65 -1.75 32.66
#